data_abbd485898054732e5be924b82a05753
#
_entry.id   abbd485898054732e5be924b82a05753
#
_cell.length_a   1.000
_cell.length_b   1.000
_cell.length_c   1.000
_cell.angle_alpha   90.00
_cell.angle_beta   90.00
_cell.angle_gamma   90.00
#
_symmetry.space_group_name_H-M   'P 1'
#
loop_
_entity.id
_entity.type
_entity.pdbx_description
1 polymer ?
#
loop_
_entity_poly.entity_id
_entity_poly.type
_entity_poly.pdbx_seq_one_letter_code
_entity_poly.pdbx_strand_id
1 'polypeptide(L)'
;MRAMQMSYARPNAAVGQSGLQALYETMFRNYGIIVGQVLVTKSDFYNEETRTQLFSTLNELMALNIIPIINTNDAVSPPPQKDEDVSILLYYSIYSVLLNFTQSESEKKNFFSWNWFM
;
A
#
# COMPACT_ATOMS: atom_id res chain seq x y z
N MET A 1 6.29 8.24 -30.45
CA MET A 1 6.01 9.04 -29.25
C MET A 1 5.58 8.22 -28.04
N ARG A 2 4.63 7.27 -28.13
CA ARG A 2 4.20 6.46 -26.98
C ARG A 2 5.30 5.62 -26.31
N ALA A 3 6.18 4.98 -27.08
CA ALA A 3 7.25 4.15 -26.54
C ALA A 3 8.31 4.96 -25.77
N MET A 4 8.58 6.18 -26.18
CA MET A 4 9.54 7.06 -25.52
C MET A 4 8.99 7.62 -24.20
N GLN A 5 7.68 7.87 -24.09
CA GLN A 5 7.02 8.29 -22.85
C GLN A 5 7.00 7.17 -21.80
N MET A 6 6.85 5.91 -22.20
CA MET A 6 6.90 4.76 -21.28
C MET A 6 8.30 4.47 -20.72
N SER A 7 9.36 4.85 -21.47
CA SER A 7 10.75 4.64 -21.05
C SER A 7 11.15 5.44 -19.79
N TYR A 8 10.50 6.58 -19.55
CA TYR A 8 10.82 7.45 -18.39
C TYR A 8 9.85 7.33 -17.23
N ALA A 9 8.79 6.54 -17.35
CA ALA A 9 7.77 6.40 -16.32
C ALA A 9 8.35 5.88 -14.99
N ARG A 10 9.14 4.82 -15.03
CA ARG A 10 9.76 4.23 -13.84
C ARG A 10 10.78 5.15 -13.15
N PRO A 11 11.75 5.75 -13.86
CA PRO A 11 12.64 6.73 -13.26
C PRO A 11 11.89 7.93 -12.68
N ASN A 12 10.88 8.44 -13.38
CA ASN A 12 10.06 9.55 -12.88
C ASN A 12 9.28 9.17 -11.62
N ALA A 13 8.73 7.96 -11.56
CA ALA A 13 8.06 7.45 -10.37
C ALA A 13 9.02 7.35 -9.18
N ALA A 14 10.23 6.86 -9.41
CA ALA A 14 11.26 6.76 -8.37
C ALA A 14 11.65 8.12 -7.80
N VAL A 15 11.84 9.12 -8.66
CA VAL A 15 12.16 10.49 -8.23
C VAL A 15 10.96 11.15 -7.54
N GLY A 16 9.76 11.00 -8.09
CA GLY A 16 8.54 11.60 -7.57
C GLY A 16 8.15 11.03 -6.20
N GLN A 17 8.41 9.75 -5.95
CA GLN A 17 8.06 9.09 -4.69
C GLN A 17 8.78 9.70 -3.48
N SER A 18 10.06 10.05 -3.59
CA SER A 18 10.78 10.68 -2.49
C SER A 18 10.23 12.06 -2.16
N GLY A 19 9.85 12.84 -3.18
CA GLY A 19 9.21 14.15 -2.99
C GLY A 19 7.82 14.04 -2.34
N LEU A 20 7.02 13.06 -2.75
CA LEU A 20 5.71 12.80 -2.17
C LEU A 20 5.83 12.40 -0.70
N GLN A 21 6.75 11.51 -0.35
CA GLN A 21 7.00 11.09 1.03
C GLN A 21 7.44 12.28 1.88
N ALA A 22 8.38 13.11 1.41
CA ALA A 22 8.84 14.31 2.11
C ALA A 22 7.70 15.30 2.36
N LEU A 23 6.77 15.44 1.42
CA LEU A 23 5.58 16.28 1.57
C LEU A 23 4.71 15.78 2.73
N TYR A 24 4.38 14.50 2.78
CA TYR A 24 3.60 13.90 3.86
C TYR A 24 4.31 14.02 5.21
N GLU A 25 5.60 13.74 5.26
CA GLU A 25 6.39 13.89 6.48
C GLU A 25 6.34 15.32 7.02
N THR A 26 6.49 16.32 6.14
CA THR A 26 6.43 17.72 6.52
C THR A 26 5.07 18.12 7.06
N MET A 27 3.99 17.71 6.38
CA MET A 27 2.63 18.03 6.77
C MET A 27 2.27 17.41 8.13
N PHE A 28 2.55 16.12 8.34
CA PHE A 28 2.21 15.42 9.56
C PHE A 28 3.10 15.80 10.75
N ARG A 29 4.35 16.16 10.49
CA ARG A 29 5.29 16.62 11.52
C ARG A 29 4.76 17.86 12.28
N ASN A 30 4.07 18.75 11.59
CA ASN A 30 3.46 19.93 12.23
C ASN A 30 2.42 19.57 13.30
N TYR A 31 1.89 18.36 13.27
CA TYR A 31 0.96 17.81 14.26
C TYR A 31 1.62 16.84 15.24
N GLY A 32 2.94 16.71 15.20
CA GLY A 32 3.69 15.73 16.01
C GLY A 32 3.44 14.27 15.62
N ILE A 33 2.98 14.02 14.39
CA ILE A 33 2.66 12.69 13.88
C ILE A 33 3.81 12.17 13.03
N ILE A 34 4.21 10.92 13.30
CA ILE A 34 5.22 10.20 12.52
C ILE A 34 4.52 9.42 11.41
N VAL A 35 5.08 9.44 10.22
CA VAL A 35 4.62 8.66 9.08
C VAL A 35 5.69 7.67 8.61
N GLY A 36 5.26 6.51 8.11
CA GLY A 36 6.13 5.49 7.54
C GLY A 36 5.80 5.24 6.08
N GLN A 37 6.80 5.09 5.22
CA GLN A 37 6.60 4.75 3.82
C GLN A 37 6.42 3.25 3.63
N VAL A 38 5.39 2.84 2.91
CA VAL A 38 5.16 1.45 2.49
C VAL A 38 4.89 1.42 0.99
N LEU A 39 5.82 0.85 0.22
CA LEU A 39 5.66 0.69 -1.23
C LEU A 39 5.27 -0.76 -1.52
N VAL A 40 4.19 -0.93 -2.27
CA VAL A 40 3.62 -2.24 -2.59
C VAL A 40 3.55 -2.48 -4.09
N THR A 41 3.61 -3.74 -4.47
CA THR A 41 3.37 -4.20 -5.83
C THR A 41 2.14 -5.12 -5.85
N LYS A 42 1.61 -5.37 -7.04
CA LYS A 42 0.50 -6.29 -7.22
C LYS A 42 0.81 -7.69 -6.68
N SER A 43 2.04 -8.19 -6.88
CA SER A 43 2.47 -9.49 -6.39
C SER A 43 2.42 -9.64 -4.87
N ASP A 44 2.58 -8.54 -4.13
CA ASP A 44 2.55 -8.56 -2.67
C ASP A 44 1.17 -8.94 -2.12
N PHE A 45 0.12 -8.75 -2.90
CA PHE A 45 -1.24 -9.14 -2.53
C PHE A 45 -1.59 -10.59 -2.90
N TYR A 46 -0.97 -11.13 -3.94
CA TYR A 46 -1.25 -12.50 -4.41
C TYR A 46 -0.39 -13.56 -3.72
N ASN A 47 0.82 -13.20 -3.31
CA ASN A 47 1.68 -14.10 -2.55
C ASN A 47 1.27 -14.08 -1.08
N GLU A 48 0.88 -15.24 -0.54
CA GLU A 48 0.37 -15.37 0.83
C GLU A 48 1.39 -14.94 1.89
N GLU A 49 2.64 -15.36 1.72
CA GLU A 49 3.72 -15.03 2.66
C GLU A 49 3.99 -13.52 2.68
N THR A 50 4.18 -12.92 1.51
CA THR A 50 4.44 -11.48 1.38
C THR A 50 3.26 -10.66 1.89
N ARG A 51 2.04 -11.09 1.58
CA ARG A 51 0.82 -10.46 2.07
C ARG A 51 0.73 -10.47 3.59
N THR A 52 1.04 -11.61 4.21
CA THR A 52 1.05 -11.75 5.67
C THR A 52 2.07 -10.80 6.30
N GLN A 53 3.28 -10.70 5.72
CA GLN A 53 4.31 -9.78 6.19
C GLN A 53 3.90 -8.31 6.01
N LEU A 54 3.27 -7.96 4.89
CA LEU A 54 2.75 -6.61 4.65
C LEU A 54 1.74 -6.22 5.73
N PHE A 55 0.78 -7.08 6.04
CA PHE A 55 -0.22 -6.81 7.07
C PHE A 55 0.39 -6.73 8.46
N SER A 56 1.37 -7.57 8.78
CA SER A 56 2.11 -7.49 10.04
C SER A 56 2.79 -6.13 10.18
N THR A 57 3.49 -5.69 9.13
CA THR A 57 4.17 -4.39 9.11
C THR A 57 3.18 -3.23 9.30
N LEU A 58 2.04 -3.24 8.62
CA LEU A 58 1.02 -2.20 8.77
C LEU A 58 0.47 -2.16 10.21
N ASN A 59 0.18 -3.32 10.78
CA ASN A 59 -0.30 -3.43 12.16
C ASN A 59 0.73 -2.93 13.17
N GLU A 60 2.00 -3.27 12.99
CA GLU A 60 3.10 -2.83 13.85
C GLU A 60 3.30 -1.31 13.78
N LEU A 61 3.28 -0.72 12.58
CA LEU A 61 3.37 0.73 12.41
C LEU A 61 2.25 1.44 13.19
N MET A 62 1.02 0.97 13.01
CA MET A 62 -0.13 1.57 13.69
C MET A 62 -0.09 1.36 15.20
N ALA A 63 0.39 0.21 15.69
CA ALA A 63 0.59 -0.04 17.12
C ALA A 63 1.63 0.92 17.73
N LEU A 64 2.58 1.39 16.94
CA LEU A 64 3.57 2.41 17.32
C LEU A 64 3.07 3.86 17.12
N ASN A 65 1.80 4.07 16.77
CA ASN A 65 1.22 5.35 16.40
C ASN A 65 1.91 6.01 15.19
N ILE A 66 2.40 5.20 14.25
CA ILE A 66 2.98 5.65 12.99
C ILE A 66 1.93 5.46 11.90
N ILE A 67 1.65 6.52 11.13
CA ILE A 67 0.70 6.45 10.01
C ILE A 67 1.43 5.89 8.78
N PRO A 68 1.04 4.71 8.25
CA PRO A 68 1.60 4.19 7.02
C PRO A 68 1.10 4.99 5.81
N ILE A 69 2.01 5.54 5.03
CA ILE A 69 1.74 6.12 3.72
C ILE A 69 1.99 5.04 2.68
N ILE A 70 0.90 4.47 2.16
CA ILE A 70 0.97 3.34 1.23
C ILE A 70 0.86 3.85 -0.20
N ASN A 71 1.79 3.45 -1.05
CA ASN A 71 1.74 3.74 -2.48
C ASN A 71 2.25 2.54 -3.29
N THR A 72 1.96 2.52 -4.58
CA THR A 72 2.49 1.51 -5.50
C THR A 72 3.98 1.73 -5.74
N ASN A 73 4.71 0.62 -5.86
CA ASN A 73 6.13 0.65 -6.24
C ASN A 73 6.27 0.68 -7.77
N ASP A 74 5.92 1.82 -8.37
CA ASP A 74 5.90 1.98 -9.83
C ASP A 74 7.31 1.95 -10.46
N ALA A 75 8.36 2.09 -9.64
CA ALA A 75 9.74 1.95 -10.12
C ALA A 75 10.08 0.53 -10.58
N VAL A 76 9.44 -0.49 -10.01
CA VAL A 76 9.67 -1.91 -10.32
C VAL A 76 8.45 -2.63 -10.87
N SER A 77 7.26 -2.05 -10.74
CA SER A 77 6.02 -2.65 -11.24
C SER A 77 6.01 -2.71 -12.76
N PRO A 78 5.46 -3.78 -13.36
CA PRO A 78 5.18 -3.79 -14.79
C PRO A 78 4.15 -2.70 -15.11
N PRO A 79 4.15 -2.17 -16.35
CA PRO A 79 3.16 -1.19 -16.76
C PRO A 79 1.75 -1.77 -16.59
N PRO A 80 0.78 -0.99 -16.07
CA PRO A 80 -0.58 -1.46 -15.83
C PRO A 80 -1.21 -1.94 -17.14
N GLN A 81 -1.83 -3.10 -17.11
CA GLN A 81 -2.66 -3.56 -18.20
C GLN A 81 -3.99 -2.79 -18.17
N LYS A 82 -4.63 -2.62 -19.34
CA LYS A 82 -5.77 -1.70 -19.54
C LYS A 82 -6.96 -1.91 -18.59
N ASP A 83 -7.07 -3.08 -17.98
CA ASP A 83 -8.23 -3.48 -17.14
C ASP A 83 -7.87 -3.75 -15.67
N GLU A 84 -6.64 -3.40 -15.26
CA GLU A 84 -6.19 -3.66 -13.89
C GLU A 84 -6.01 -2.34 -13.11
N ASP A 85 -6.94 -2.09 -12.22
CA ASP A 85 -6.85 -0.94 -11.31
C ASP A 85 -6.20 -1.36 -9.98
N VAL A 86 -4.91 -1.04 -9.83
CA VAL A 86 -4.14 -1.30 -8.61
C VAL A 86 -4.72 -0.52 -7.42
N SER A 87 -5.40 0.59 -7.66
CA SER A 87 -6.06 1.37 -6.62
C SER A 87 -7.18 0.60 -5.93
N ILE A 88 -7.85 -0.31 -6.64
CA ILE A 88 -8.86 -1.19 -6.05
C ILE A 88 -8.23 -2.17 -5.07
N LEU A 89 -7.10 -2.77 -5.41
CA LEU A 89 -6.37 -3.68 -4.52
C LEU A 89 -5.86 -2.95 -3.27
N LEU A 90 -5.33 -1.74 -3.44
CA LEU A 90 -4.94 -0.88 -2.32
C LEU A 90 -6.13 -0.53 -1.43
N TYR A 91 -7.26 -0.15 -2.02
CA TYR A 91 -8.48 0.16 -1.27
C TYR A 91 -8.93 -1.03 -0.41
N TYR A 92 -9.05 -2.23 -0.98
CA TYR A 92 -9.44 -3.42 -0.25
C TYR A 92 -8.43 -3.79 0.85
N SER A 93 -7.15 -3.59 0.60
CA SER A 93 -6.10 -3.90 1.57
C SER A 93 -6.14 -2.94 2.75
N ILE A 94 -6.26 -1.64 2.51
CA ILE A 94 -6.42 -0.62 3.55
C ILE A 94 -7.70 -0.87 4.35
N TYR A 95 -8.80 -1.17 3.66
CA TYR A 95 -10.06 -1.48 4.29
C TYR A 95 -9.97 -2.72 5.19
N SER A 96 -9.29 -3.77 4.75
CA SER A 96 -9.03 -4.99 5.55
C SER A 96 -8.23 -4.69 6.81
N VAL A 97 -7.22 -3.85 6.70
CA VAL A 97 -6.41 -3.42 7.86
C VAL A 97 -7.25 -2.62 8.85
N LEU A 98 -8.04 -1.67 8.37
CA LEU A 98 -8.93 -0.86 9.21
C LEU A 98 -9.97 -1.72 9.93
N LEU A 99 -10.58 -2.69 9.24
CA LEU A 99 -11.52 -3.62 9.86
C LEU A 99 -10.87 -4.48 10.96
N ASN A 100 -9.62 -4.90 10.77
CA ASN A 100 -8.89 -5.65 11.79
C ASN A 100 -8.69 -4.85 13.10
N PHE A 101 -8.65 -3.52 13.02
CA PHE A 101 -8.57 -2.67 14.22
C PHE A 101 -9.90 -2.50 14.94
N THR A 102 -11.02 -2.66 14.24
CA THR A 102 -12.36 -2.37 14.78
C THR A 102 -13.13 -3.62 15.21
N GLN A 103 -12.68 -4.82 14.83
CA GLN A 103 -13.40 -6.07 15.06
C GLN A 103 -12.73 -6.99 16.09
N SER A 104 -13.57 -7.79 16.78
CA SER A 104 -13.10 -8.83 17.70
C SER A 104 -12.41 -9.99 16.95
N GLU A 105 -11.57 -10.76 17.65
CA GLU A 105 -10.82 -11.90 17.06
C GLU A 105 -11.72 -12.95 16.40
N SER A 106 -12.96 -13.10 16.86
CA SER A 106 -13.94 -14.04 16.27
C SER A 106 -14.46 -13.58 14.91
N GLU A 107 -14.57 -12.28 14.68
CA GLU A 107 -15.06 -11.68 13.43
C GLU A 107 -13.97 -11.62 12.37
N LYS A 108 -12.71 -11.48 12.78
CA LYS A 108 -11.55 -11.48 11.87
C LYS A 108 -11.47 -12.76 11.03
N LYS A 109 -11.70 -13.93 11.63
CA LYS A 109 -11.64 -15.21 10.93
C LYS A 109 -12.70 -15.34 9.83
N ASN A 110 -13.88 -14.81 10.04
CA ASN A 110 -14.97 -14.87 9.06
C ASN A 110 -14.72 -13.92 7.87
N PHE A 111 -14.13 -12.75 8.13
CA PHE A 111 -13.84 -11.77 7.09
C PHE A 111 -12.75 -12.26 6.11
N PHE A 112 -11.68 -12.86 6.60
CA PHE A 112 -10.62 -13.43 5.75
C PHE A 112 -11.09 -14.61 4.91
N SER A 113 -12.09 -15.38 5.38
CA SER A 113 -12.67 -16.49 4.62
C SER A 113 -13.52 -16.03 3.43
N TRP A 114 -14.19 -14.88 3.51
CA TRP A 114 -15.17 -14.43 2.50
C TRP A 114 -14.57 -13.54 1.39
N ASN A 115 -13.57 -12.72 1.68
CA ASN A 115 -13.11 -11.71 0.74
C ASN A 115 -12.02 -12.16 -0.24
N TRP A 116 -11.47 -13.37 -0.09
CA TRP A 116 -10.42 -13.87 -0.97
C TRP A 116 -10.92 -14.87 -2.04
N PHE A 117 -12.19 -15.22 -2.02
CA PHE A 117 -12.81 -16.10 -3.02
C PHE A 117 -13.64 -15.35 -4.10
N MET A 118 -13.74 -14.05 -4.03
CA MET A 118 -14.30 -13.21 -5.09
C MET A 118 -13.22 -12.35 -5.76
#